data_3174caf22a0e06a8b9f16ec2dcefd28f
#
_entry.id   3174caf22a0e06a8b9f16ec2dcefd28f
#
_cell.length_a   1.000
_cell.length_b   1.000
_cell.length_c   1.000
_cell.angle_alpha   90.00
_cell.angle_beta   90.00
_cell.angle_gamma   90.00
#
_symmetry.space_group_name_H-M   'P 1'
#
loop_
_entity.id
_entity.type
_entity.pdbx_description
1 polymer ?
#
loop_
_entity_poly.entity_id
_entity_poly.type
_entity_poly.pdbx_seq_one_letter_code
_entity_poly.pdbx_strand_id
1 'polypeptide(L)'
;MALSKKPVNGMKDILPEEMQIRDYVQQVIKETYRSFGFTPIETPCMENIANLSNKQGGENEKLIFKVMKRGEKLKVAEAKEEADLVDFGMRYDLTVPLVRFYSNNANDLPSPFKAIQMGNVWRADRPQRGRYRQFMQCDICLLYTSPSPRDLSTS
;
A
#
# COMPACT_ATOMS: atom_id res chain seq x y z
N MET A 1 -31.02 -16.03 1.12
CA MET A 1 -30.25 -15.07 0.28
C MET A 1 -29.26 -15.86 -0.54
N ALA A 2 -29.25 -15.76 -1.88
CA ALA A 2 -28.28 -16.47 -2.71
C ALA A 2 -26.91 -15.80 -2.60
N LEU A 3 -25.85 -16.60 -2.39
CA LEU A 3 -24.49 -16.10 -2.34
C LEU A 3 -24.03 -15.65 -3.73
N SER A 4 -23.37 -14.51 -3.81
CA SER A 4 -22.73 -14.05 -5.06
C SER A 4 -21.54 -14.94 -5.39
N LYS A 5 -21.48 -15.46 -6.63
CA LYS A 5 -20.34 -16.20 -7.16
C LYS A 5 -19.29 -15.29 -7.81
N LYS A 6 -19.58 -14.01 -7.95
CA LYS A 6 -18.66 -13.03 -8.57
C LYS A 6 -17.84 -12.34 -7.49
N PRO A 7 -16.56 -12.07 -7.74
CA PRO A 7 -15.76 -11.23 -6.86
C PRO A 7 -16.33 -9.81 -6.77
N VAL A 8 -15.82 -9.05 -5.82
CA VAL A 8 -16.19 -7.64 -5.64
C VAL A 8 -15.90 -6.87 -6.93
N ASN A 9 -16.80 -5.95 -7.28
CA ASN A 9 -16.65 -5.14 -8.48
C ASN A 9 -15.30 -4.42 -8.56
N GLY A 10 -14.60 -4.60 -9.67
CA GLY A 10 -13.25 -4.07 -9.88
C GLY A 10 -12.12 -4.94 -9.31
N MET A 11 -12.45 -6.11 -8.76
CA MET A 11 -11.48 -7.14 -8.36
C MET A 11 -11.66 -8.38 -9.23
N LYS A 12 -10.66 -9.23 -9.30
CA LYS A 12 -10.75 -10.50 -10.04
C LYS A 12 -10.01 -11.61 -9.31
N ASP A 13 -10.46 -12.83 -9.53
CA ASP A 13 -9.70 -14.03 -9.19
C ASP A 13 -8.58 -14.22 -10.21
N ILE A 14 -7.43 -14.69 -9.75
CA ILE A 14 -6.29 -15.02 -10.59
C ILE A 14 -6.26 -16.53 -10.74
N LEU A 15 -6.46 -16.99 -11.96
CA LEU A 15 -6.45 -18.42 -12.27
C LEU A 15 -5.02 -18.99 -12.28
N PRO A 16 -4.86 -20.34 -12.12
CA PRO A 16 -3.54 -20.96 -11.99
C PRO A 16 -2.56 -20.62 -13.11
N GLU A 17 -3.00 -20.55 -14.35
CA GLU A 17 -2.14 -20.21 -15.48
C GLU A 17 -1.60 -18.78 -15.39
N GLU A 18 -2.44 -17.81 -15.04
CA GLU A 18 -2.02 -16.44 -14.82
C GLU A 18 -1.12 -16.34 -13.58
N MET A 19 -1.42 -17.13 -12.54
CA MET A 19 -0.62 -17.14 -11.34
C MET A 19 0.80 -17.65 -11.57
N GLN A 20 0.98 -18.68 -12.38
CA GLN A 20 2.32 -19.18 -12.78
C GLN A 20 3.15 -18.08 -13.46
N ILE A 21 2.54 -17.32 -14.37
CA ILE A 21 3.22 -16.20 -15.04
C ILE A 21 3.61 -15.12 -14.02
N ARG A 22 2.70 -14.79 -13.11
CA ARG A 22 2.97 -13.79 -12.05
C ARG A 22 4.10 -14.22 -11.13
N ASP A 23 4.12 -15.47 -10.71
CA ASP A 23 5.16 -16.01 -9.84
C ASP A 23 6.53 -15.97 -10.54
N TYR A 24 6.58 -16.36 -11.81
CA TYR A 24 7.80 -16.24 -12.61
C TYR A 24 8.31 -14.81 -12.69
N VAL A 25 7.42 -13.86 -13.05
CA VAL A 25 7.79 -12.43 -13.14
C VAL A 25 8.30 -11.90 -11.80
N GLN A 26 7.60 -12.22 -10.70
CA GLN A 26 8.01 -11.81 -9.36
C GLN A 26 9.37 -12.40 -8.96
N GLN A 27 9.62 -13.66 -9.32
CA GLN A 27 10.91 -14.31 -9.06
C GLN A 27 12.03 -13.60 -9.81
N VAL A 28 11.87 -13.35 -11.11
CA VAL A 28 12.87 -12.63 -11.93
C VAL A 28 13.19 -11.26 -11.33
N ILE A 29 12.16 -10.49 -10.93
CA ILE A 29 12.35 -9.18 -10.30
C ILE A 29 13.12 -9.33 -8.99
N LYS A 30 12.71 -10.25 -8.10
CA LYS A 30 13.37 -10.48 -6.81
C LYS A 30 14.83 -10.86 -6.95
N GLU A 31 15.14 -11.79 -7.85
CA GLU A 31 16.50 -12.26 -8.10
C GLU A 31 17.37 -11.13 -8.65
N THR A 32 16.86 -10.37 -9.62
CA THR A 32 17.57 -9.23 -10.19
C THR A 32 17.93 -8.21 -9.13
N TYR A 33 16.97 -7.75 -8.32
CA TYR A 33 17.25 -6.72 -7.31
C TYR A 33 18.07 -7.23 -6.13
N ARG A 34 17.95 -8.51 -5.78
CA ARG A 34 18.85 -9.13 -4.80
C ARG A 34 20.31 -9.07 -5.22
N SER A 35 20.61 -9.22 -6.52
CA SER A 35 21.99 -9.09 -7.02
C SER A 35 22.57 -7.68 -6.86
N PHE A 36 21.71 -6.66 -6.70
CA PHE A 36 22.11 -5.29 -6.37
C PHE A 36 22.06 -4.97 -4.86
N GLY A 37 21.85 -5.98 -4.02
CA GLY A 37 21.83 -5.86 -2.57
C GLY A 37 20.51 -5.34 -1.99
N PHE A 38 19.40 -5.39 -2.74
CA PHE A 38 18.09 -5.10 -2.21
C PHE A 38 17.54 -6.26 -1.39
N THR A 39 16.99 -5.96 -0.23
CA THR A 39 16.41 -6.93 0.69
C THR A 39 14.88 -6.85 0.69
N PRO A 40 14.17 -7.99 0.73
CA PRO A 40 12.72 -7.97 0.77
C PRO A 40 12.23 -7.51 2.13
N ILE A 41 11.18 -6.69 2.12
CA ILE A 41 10.41 -6.33 3.29
C ILE A 41 8.92 -6.58 3.05
N GLU A 42 8.16 -6.66 4.12
CA GLU A 42 6.70 -6.73 4.08
C GLU A 42 6.12 -5.76 5.11
N THR A 43 5.03 -5.11 4.73
CA THR A 43 4.27 -4.20 5.59
C THR A 43 2.79 -4.62 5.62
N PRO A 44 2.06 -4.33 6.70
CA PRO A 44 0.64 -4.65 6.78
C PRO A 44 -0.18 -4.09 5.61
N CYS A 45 -1.22 -4.82 5.22
CA CYS A 45 -2.16 -4.38 4.17
C CYS A 45 -3.09 -3.25 4.65
N MET A 46 -3.31 -3.15 5.95
CA MET A 46 -4.05 -2.05 6.59
C MET A 46 -3.10 -1.08 7.27
N GLU A 47 -3.41 0.20 7.16
CA GLU A 47 -2.66 1.28 7.78
C GLU A 47 -3.61 2.18 8.57
N ASN A 48 -3.10 2.88 9.60
CA ASN A 48 -3.89 3.87 10.29
C ASN A 48 -4.39 4.92 9.31
N ILE A 49 -5.67 5.29 9.41
CA ILE A 49 -6.27 6.25 8.48
C ILE A 49 -5.51 7.59 8.46
N ALA A 50 -4.99 8.02 9.61
CA ALA A 50 -4.21 9.25 9.74
C ALA A 50 -2.90 9.25 8.92
N ASN A 51 -2.35 8.07 8.62
CA ASN A 51 -1.15 7.94 7.78
C ASN A 51 -1.49 7.98 6.28
N LEU A 52 -2.70 7.56 5.93
CA LEU A 52 -3.17 7.48 4.54
C LEU A 52 -3.83 8.77 4.08
N SER A 53 -4.52 9.47 4.96
CA SER A 53 -5.19 10.74 4.69
C SER A 53 -4.26 11.92 4.96
N ASN A 54 -4.22 12.87 4.03
CA ASN A 54 -3.49 14.12 4.23
C ASN A 54 -4.42 15.17 4.83
N LYS A 55 -3.98 15.89 5.87
CA LYS A 55 -4.79 16.95 6.52
C LYS A 55 -5.32 18.03 5.56
N GLN A 56 -4.80 18.08 4.34
CA GLN A 56 -5.20 19.04 3.30
C GLN A 56 -6.19 18.48 2.27
N GLY A 57 -6.71 17.24 2.45
CA GLY A 57 -7.68 16.63 1.55
C GLY A 57 -7.15 16.51 0.12
N GLY A 58 -6.30 15.52 -0.15
CA GLY A 58 -5.77 15.27 -1.48
C GLY A 58 -6.67 14.36 -2.32
N GLU A 59 -6.46 14.33 -3.65
CA GLU A 59 -7.15 13.39 -4.55
C GLU A 59 -6.98 11.92 -4.10
N ASN A 60 -5.88 11.60 -3.46
CA ASN A 60 -5.59 10.26 -2.94
C ASN A 60 -6.56 9.81 -1.84
N GLU A 61 -7.16 10.73 -1.10
CA GLU A 61 -8.13 10.37 -0.05
C GLU A 61 -9.37 9.66 -0.61
N LYS A 62 -9.78 10.02 -1.82
CA LYS A 62 -10.90 9.38 -2.54
C LYS A 62 -10.58 7.95 -2.98
N LEU A 63 -9.30 7.59 -3.01
CA LEU A 63 -8.82 6.27 -3.42
C LEU A 63 -8.81 5.26 -2.27
N ILE A 64 -8.95 5.71 -1.02
CA ILE A 64 -8.80 4.85 0.16
C ILE A 64 -10.06 4.04 0.39
N PHE A 65 -9.93 2.70 0.44
CA PHE A 65 -10.93 1.85 1.03
C PHE A 65 -10.84 1.96 2.55
N LYS A 66 -11.78 2.69 3.15
CA LYS A 66 -11.81 2.93 4.59
C LYS A 66 -12.38 1.71 5.33
N VAL A 67 -11.82 1.40 6.49
CA VAL A 67 -12.22 0.28 7.33
C VAL A 67 -12.84 0.83 8.61
N MET A 68 -14.07 0.42 8.87
CA MET A 68 -14.85 0.89 10.03
C MET A 68 -14.27 0.36 11.33
N LYS A 69 -14.44 1.14 12.38
CA LYS A 69 -14.23 0.72 13.77
C LYS A 69 -15.02 -0.55 14.07
N ARG A 70 -14.62 -1.27 15.11
CA ARG A 70 -15.28 -2.52 15.51
C ARG A 70 -15.65 -2.51 16.99
N GLY A 71 -16.66 -3.33 17.31
CA GLY A 71 -17.12 -3.50 18.69
C GLY A 71 -17.60 -2.19 19.31
N GLU A 72 -17.25 -1.97 20.56
CA GLU A 72 -17.68 -0.80 21.37
C GLU A 72 -17.21 0.55 20.80
N LYS A 73 -16.16 0.54 19.95
CA LYS A 73 -15.67 1.75 19.30
C LYS A 73 -16.56 2.20 18.14
N LEU A 74 -17.40 1.31 17.60
CA LEU A 74 -18.29 1.62 16.49
C LEU A 74 -19.60 2.20 17.02
N LYS A 75 -19.64 3.51 17.17
CA LYS A 75 -20.81 4.26 17.71
C LYS A 75 -21.56 4.97 16.59
N VAL A 76 -22.28 4.21 15.77
CA VAL A 76 -22.97 4.75 14.58
C VAL A 76 -23.97 5.84 14.93
N ALA A 77 -24.70 5.70 16.06
CA ALA A 77 -25.71 6.68 16.47
C ALA A 77 -25.12 8.01 17.00
N GLU A 78 -23.85 7.99 17.42
CA GLU A 78 -23.15 9.16 17.96
C GLU A 78 -22.29 9.86 16.92
N ALA A 79 -22.00 9.19 15.79
CA ALA A 79 -21.13 9.69 14.74
C ALA A 79 -21.74 10.91 14.03
N LYS A 80 -20.96 11.97 13.91
CA LYS A 80 -21.32 13.21 13.20
C LYS A 80 -20.70 13.28 11.82
N GLU A 81 -19.56 12.62 11.64
CA GLU A 81 -18.80 12.59 10.40
C GLU A 81 -18.20 11.20 10.15
N GLU A 82 -17.75 10.95 8.93
CA GLU A 82 -17.17 9.67 8.53
C GLU A 82 -15.94 9.30 9.36
N ALA A 83 -15.12 10.28 9.75
CA ALA A 83 -13.92 10.08 10.57
C ALA A 83 -14.24 9.46 11.94
N ASP A 84 -15.44 9.71 12.48
CA ASP A 84 -15.88 9.10 13.74
C ASP A 84 -16.07 7.58 13.64
N LEU A 85 -16.27 7.06 12.43
CA LEU A 85 -16.56 5.65 12.17
C LEU A 85 -15.34 4.86 11.68
N VAL A 86 -14.25 5.51 11.32
CA VAL A 86 -13.11 4.89 10.63
C VAL A 86 -11.86 4.92 11.51
N ASP A 87 -11.16 3.76 11.60
CA ASP A 87 -9.85 3.65 12.27
C ASP A 87 -8.72 3.43 11.27
N PHE A 88 -8.97 2.63 10.23
CA PHE A 88 -7.97 2.14 9.30
C PHE A 88 -8.40 2.33 7.85
N GLY A 89 -7.46 2.19 6.94
CA GLY A 89 -7.72 2.06 5.52
C GLY A 89 -6.85 0.97 4.90
N MET A 90 -7.30 0.46 3.76
CA MET A 90 -6.46 -0.41 2.93
C MET A 90 -5.40 0.46 2.25
N ARG A 91 -4.15 0.01 2.27
CA ARG A 91 -3.05 0.71 1.59
C ARG A 91 -3.34 0.86 0.10
N TYR A 92 -3.24 2.06 -0.44
CA TYR A 92 -3.44 2.36 -1.86
C TYR A 92 -2.13 2.37 -2.65
N ASP A 93 -1.00 2.36 -1.96
CA ASP A 93 0.36 2.16 -2.48
C ASP A 93 1.23 1.45 -1.44
N LEU A 94 2.49 1.21 -1.77
CA LEU A 94 3.47 0.63 -0.86
C LEU A 94 4.41 1.69 -0.26
N THR A 95 4.35 2.93 -0.72
CA THR A 95 5.25 4.03 -0.30
C THR A 95 4.92 4.50 1.11
N VAL A 96 3.64 4.77 1.41
CA VAL A 96 3.22 5.23 2.75
C VAL A 96 3.59 4.20 3.84
N PRO A 97 3.25 2.90 3.69
CA PRO A 97 3.71 1.88 4.62
C PRO A 97 5.22 1.78 4.75
N LEU A 98 5.97 1.96 3.66
CA LEU A 98 7.43 1.94 3.67
C LEU A 98 8.02 3.11 4.50
N VAL A 99 7.49 4.32 4.30
CA VAL A 99 7.94 5.50 5.06
C VAL A 99 7.70 5.31 6.56
N ARG A 100 6.52 4.81 6.95
CA ARG A 100 6.23 4.47 8.34
C ARG A 100 7.18 3.38 8.86
N PHE A 101 7.39 2.31 8.08
CA PHE A 101 8.31 1.23 8.43
C PHE A 101 9.72 1.77 8.68
N TYR A 102 10.24 2.57 7.74
CA TYR A 102 11.57 3.16 7.87
C TYR A 102 11.68 4.09 9.08
N SER A 103 10.70 4.98 9.28
CA SER A 103 10.70 5.91 10.41
C SER A 103 10.70 5.20 11.76
N ASN A 104 10.07 4.02 11.85
CA ASN A 104 9.98 3.25 13.09
C ASN A 104 11.21 2.36 13.35
N ASN A 105 11.95 2.01 12.31
CA ASN A 105 13.05 1.03 12.41
C ASN A 105 14.41 1.58 11.93
N ALA A 106 14.52 2.88 11.68
CA ALA A 106 15.69 3.49 11.02
C ALA A 106 17.03 3.16 11.74
N ASN A 107 17.01 3.03 13.06
CA ASN A 107 18.20 2.73 13.86
C ASN A 107 18.68 1.27 13.70
N ASP A 108 17.81 0.38 13.30
CA ASP A 108 18.09 -1.05 13.14
C ASP A 108 18.33 -1.44 11.67
N LEU A 109 18.15 -0.48 10.75
CA LEU A 109 18.31 -0.72 9.32
C LEU A 109 19.69 -0.29 8.82
N PRO A 110 20.24 -0.97 7.80
CA PRO A 110 21.51 -0.58 7.21
C PRO A 110 21.39 0.77 6.48
N SER A 111 22.50 1.52 6.43
CA SER A 111 22.59 2.73 5.61
C SER A 111 23.65 2.53 4.52
N PRO A 112 23.33 2.67 3.23
CA PRO A 112 22.01 2.94 2.67
C PRO A 112 21.04 1.75 2.82
N PHE A 113 19.75 2.04 3.04
CA PHE A 113 18.71 1.01 3.10
C PHE A 113 18.16 0.74 1.71
N LYS A 114 18.34 -0.49 1.25
CA LYS A 114 17.85 -0.97 -0.05
C LYS A 114 16.71 -1.96 0.16
N ALA A 115 15.50 -1.56 -0.15
CA ALA A 115 14.31 -2.37 0.06
C ALA A 115 13.62 -2.74 -1.25
N ILE A 116 13.15 -3.98 -1.33
CA ILE A 116 12.18 -4.42 -2.32
C ILE A 116 10.90 -4.80 -1.60
N GLN A 117 9.77 -4.27 -2.05
CA GLN A 117 8.46 -4.55 -1.50
C GLN A 117 7.52 -4.98 -2.62
N MET A 118 6.88 -6.13 -2.46
CA MET A 118 5.86 -6.62 -3.39
C MET A 118 4.59 -6.93 -2.62
N GLY A 119 3.47 -6.40 -3.07
CA GLY A 119 2.21 -6.65 -2.38
C GLY A 119 1.02 -6.04 -3.09
N ASN A 120 -0.15 -6.53 -2.71
CA ASN A 120 -1.40 -5.97 -3.19
C ASN A 120 -1.65 -4.60 -2.59
N VAL A 121 -2.23 -3.74 -3.41
CA VAL A 121 -2.74 -2.42 -3.04
C VAL A 121 -4.18 -2.29 -3.53
N TRP A 122 -4.93 -1.38 -2.90
CA TRP A 122 -6.35 -1.22 -3.14
C TRP A 122 -6.68 0.24 -3.42
N ARG A 123 -7.34 0.49 -4.57
CA ARG A 123 -7.78 1.84 -4.96
C ARG A 123 -9.27 1.84 -5.27
N ALA A 124 -10.01 2.73 -4.64
CA ALA A 124 -11.45 2.88 -4.82
C ALA A 124 -11.84 3.56 -6.15
N ASP A 125 -10.94 3.57 -7.12
CA ASP A 125 -11.16 4.08 -8.46
C ASP A 125 -12.35 3.42 -9.17
N ARG A 126 -12.89 4.12 -10.18
CA ARG A 126 -13.87 3.52 -11.09
C ARG A 126 -13.19 2.41 -11.90
N PRO A 127 -13.67 1.15 -11.80
CA PRO A 127 -13.10 0.05 -12.54
C PRO A 127 -13.26 0.26 -14.05
N GLN A 128 -12.22 -0.04 -14.80
CA GLN A 128 -12.24 -0.07 -16.26
C GLN A 128 -11.21 -1.08 -16.78
N ARG A 129 -11.20 -1.32 -18.09
CA ARG A 129 -10.26 -2.27 -18.69
C ARG A 129 -8.82 -1.87 -18.36
N GLY A 130 -8.05 -2.80 -17.75
CA GLY A 130 -6.68 -2.57 -17.30
C GLY A 130 -6.53 -1.80 -15.99
N ARG A 131 -7.62 -1.33 -15.37
CA ARG A 131 -7.61 -0.64 -14.08
C ARG A 131 -8.50 -1.37 -13.08
N TYR A 132 -7.86 -2.11 -12.20
CA TYR A 132 -8.52 -2.86 -11.14
C TYR A 132 -8.45 -2.11 -9.82
N ARG A 133 -9.40 -2.43 -8.91
CA ARG A 133 -9.41 -1.92 -7.54
C ARG A 133 -8.43 -2.63 -6.62
N GLN A 134 -8.01 -3.84 -6.97
CA GLN A 134 -6.94 -4.58 -6.32
C GLN A 134 -5.93 -5.00 -7.38
N PHE A 135 -4.67 -4.67 -7.15
CA PHE A 135 -3.57 -5.06 -8.01
C PHE A 135 -2.26 -5.14 -7.23
N MET A 136 -1.27 -5.82 -7.77
CA MET A 136 0.05 -5.94 -7.15
C MET A 136 0.93 -4.78 -7.60
N GLN A 137 1.63 -4.17 -6.64
CA GLN A 137 2.76 -3.29 -6.89
C GLN A 137 4.08 -3.99 -6.56
N CYS A 138 5.14 -3.56 -7.21
CA CYS A 138 6.52 -3.90 -6.90
C CYS A 138 7.28 -2.58 -6.78
N ASP A 139 7.67 -2.25 -5.56
CA ASP A 139 8.39 -1.02 -5.25
C ASP A 139 9.83 -1.35 -4.88
N ILE A 140 10.75 -0.66 -5.54
CA ILE A 140 12.18 -0.73 -5.28
C ILE A 140 12.59 0.61 -4.70
N CYS A 141 13.12 0.61 -3.49
CA CYS A 141 13.43 1.83 -2.77
C CYS A 141 14.87 1.83 -2.26
N LEU A 142 15.53 2.94 -2.47
CA LEU A 142 16.84 3.25 -1.91
C LEU A 142 16.70 4.47 -1.01
N LEU A 143 16.93 4.28 0.29
CA LEU A 143 16.92 5.34 1.29
C LEU A 143 18.34 5.56 1.82
N TYR A 144 18.79 6.79 1.80
CA TYR A 144 20.08 7.22 2.34
C TYR A 144 20.01 8.66 2.87
N THR A 145 20.93 9.00 3.76
CA THR A 145 20.92 10.28 4.47
C THR A 145 21.64 11.42 3.74
N SER A 146 22.18 11.15 2.54
CA SER A 146 22.81 12.21 1.74
C SER A 146 21.76 13.16 1.17
N PRO A 147 21.95 14.49 1.26
CA PRO A 147 21.08 15.43 0.59
C PRO A 147 21.10 15.19 -0.91
N SER A 148 19.93 15.21 -1.52
CA SER A 148 19.80 15.13 -2.97
C SER A 148 20.45 16.37 -3.62
N PRO A 149 20.99 16.28 -4.84
CA PRO A 149 21.42 17.47 -5.57
C PRO A 149 20.36 18.57 -5.69
N ARG A 150 19.06 18.20 -5.57
CA ARG A 150 17.96 19.16 -5.51
C ARG A 150 17.89 19.92 -4.18
N ASP A 151 18.30 19.28 -3.08
CA ASP A 151 18.28 19.91 -1.76
C ASP A 151 19.42 20.91 -1.59
N LEU A 152 20.47 20.78 -2.39
CA LEU A 152 21.62 21.70 -2.41
C LEU A 152 21.38 22.97 -3.25
N SER A 153 20.29 23.01 -4.02
CA SER A 153 19.95 24.14 -4.90
C SER A 153 19.06 25.22 -4.24
N THR A 154 18.74 25.09 -2.96
CA THR A 154 17.86 26.00 -2.21
C THR A 154 18.57 26.79 -1.12
N SER A 155 19.89 26.94 -1.18
CA SER A 155 20.67 27.85 -0.31
C SER A 155 21.16 29.08 -1.04
#